data_178861c9f325dc04b28763b1d5ba30bd
#
_entry.id   178861c9f325dc04b28763b1d5ba30bd
#
_cell.length_a   1.000
_cell.length_b   1.000
_cell.length_c   1.000
_cell.angle_alpha   90.00
_cell.angle_beta   90.00
_cell.angle_gamma   90.00
#
_symmetry.space_group_name_H-M   'P 1'
#
loop_
_entity.id
_entity.type
_entity.pdbx_description
1 polymer ?
#
loop_
_entity_poly.entity_id
_entity_poly.type
_entity_poly.pdbx_seq_one_letter_code
_entity_poly.pdbx_strand_id
1 'polypeptide(L)'
;MAMTRLRREDPRVVGSFRLHRRLGAGGMGVVYLGSDRRGQRVALKVIRPDLAEDQEFRSRFAREVSAARRIRGGCTARLVAADLEADRPWFATQYVPGPSLHDKVNDGGPLPPSQVASIGAALAEGLVAVHEAGVVHRDLKPSNILLSPKGPRIIDFGIAWATGASTLTHVGTAVGSPGFLAPEQVRGAAVTPATDVFALGATLAYATTADSPSGRAVRR
;
A
#
# COMPACT_ATOMS: atom_id res chain seq x y z
N MET A 1 11.85 4.37 3.33
CA MET A 1 11.28 4.20 4.69
C MET A 1 12.37 3.80 5.68
N ALA A 2 12.57 4.57 6.75
CA ALA A 2 13.53 4.24 7.80
C ALA A 2 12.99 3.08 8.65
N MET A 3 13.65 1.93 8.60
CA MET A 3 13.35 0.80 9.48
C MET A 3 13.68 1.14 10.93
N THR A 4 12.73 1.00 11.84
CA THR A 4 12.95 1.26 13.26
C THR A 4 13.01 -0.04 14.08
N ARG A 5 13.56 0.04 15.29
CA ARG A 5 13.57 -1.10 16.23
C ARG A 5 12.15 -1.43 16.67
N LEU A 6 11.91 -2.70 17.00
CA LEU A 6 10.68 -3.10 17.66
C LEU A 6 10.58 -2.39 19.03
N ARG A 7 9.40 -1.91 19.36
CA ARG A 7 9.09 -1.31 20.67
C ARG A 7 8.83 -2.41 21.71
N ARG A 8 8.69 -2.04 22.97
CA ARG A 8 8.42 -3.00 24.05
C ARG A 8 7.04 -3.68 23.89
N GLU A 9 6.06 -2.92 23.41
CA GLU A 9 4.69 -3.36 23.17
C GLU A 9 4.51 -4.18 21.87
N ASP A 10 5.53 -4.22 20.99
CA ASP A 10 5.44 -4.97 19.74
C ASP A 10 5.54 -6.48 19.97
N PRO A 11 4.72 -7.28 19.27
CA PRO A 11 4.87 -8.73 19.30
C PRO A 11 6.23 -9.14 18.73
N ARG A 12 6.80 -10.20 19.29
CA ARG A 12 8.04 -10.81 18.77
C ARG A 12 7.77 -11.87 17.72
N VAL A 13 6.58 -12.45 17.77
CA VAL A 13 6.11 -13.48 16.85
C VAL A 13 4.66 -13.19 16.50
N VAL A 14 4.29 -13.35 15.22
CA VAL A 14 2.92 -13.30 14.72
C VAL A 14 2.72 -14.46 13.76
N GLY A 15 1.76 -15.34 14.06
CA GLY A 15 1.63 -16.61 13.37
C GLY A 15 2.94 -17.42 13.43
N SER A 16 3.45 -17.80 12.27
CA SER A 16 4.74 -18.53 12.15
C SER A 16 5.95 -17.62 11.89
N PHE A 17 5.76 -16.30 11.92
CA PHE A 17 6.79 -15.32 11.56
C PHE A 17 7.41 -14.68 12.79
N ARG A 18 8.75 -14.67 12.84
CA ARG A 18 9.52 -13.89 13.81
C ARG A 18 9.68 -12.47 13.30
N LEU A 19 9.33 -11.46 14.12
CA LEU A 19 9.44 -10.05 13.77
C LEU A 19 10.81 -9.49 14.16
N HIS A 20 11.35 -8.60 13.32
CA HIS A 20 12.70 -8.06 13.45
C HIS A 20 12.73 -6.54 13.61
N ARG A 21 11.93 -5.82 12.81
CA ARG A 21 11.90 -4.36 12.72
C ARG A 21 10.49 -3.87 12.41
N ARG A 22 10.21 -2.61 12.72
CA ARG A 22 9.06 -1.90 12.14
C ARG A 22 9.47 -1.34 10.79
N LEU A 23 8.65 -1.56 9.76
CA LEU A 23 8.74 -0.92 8.43
C LEU A 23 7.92 0.36 8.37
N GLY A 24 6.80 0.42 9.10
CA GLY A 24 5.93 1.58 9.16
C GLY A 24 4.76 1.38 10.09
N ALA A 25 4.02 2.46 10.34
CA ALA A 25 2.76 2.45 11.05
C ALA A 25 1.81 3.44 10.38
N GLY A 26 0.52 3.14 10.37
CA GLY A 26 -0.53 3.98 9.78
C GLY A 26 -1.88 3.74 10.43
N GLY A 27 -2.92 4.37 9.89
CA GLY A 27 -4.28 4.32 10.45
C GLY A 27 -4.85 2.92 10.66
N MET A 28 -4.35 1.91 9.92
CA MET A 28 -4.86 0.53 10.01
C MET A 28 -4.04 -0.41 10.84
N GLY A 29 -2.81 -0.06 11.13
CA GLY A 29 -1.94 -0.96 11.88
C GLY A 29 -0.47 -0.69 11.69
N VAL A 30 0.32 -1.68 12.07
CA VAL A 30 1.78 -1.62 12.01
C VAL A 30 2.29 -2.66 11.03
N VAL A 31 3.23 -2.25 10.18
CA VAL A 31 3.92 -3.14 9.24
C VAL A 31 5.30 -3.49 9.80
N TYR A 32 5.60 -4.77 9.86
CA TYR A 32 6.85 -5.31 10.38
C TYR A 32 7.64 -6.03 9.29
N LEU A 33 8.95 -5.93 9.36
CA LEU A 33 9.85 -6.89 8.73
C LEU A 33 9.88 -8.15 9.61
N GLY A 34 9.49 -9.27 9.04
CA GLY A 34 9.56 -10.57 9.68
C GLY A 34 10.26 -11.60 8.80
N SER A 35 10.45 -12.80 9.34
CA SER A 35 10.90 -13.96 8.58
C SER A 35 10.23 -15.23 9.06
N ASP A 36 10.04 -16.18 8.16
CA ASP A 36 9.60 -17.52 8.48
C ASP A 36 10.75 -18.37 9.05
N ARG A 37 10.47 -19.66 9.37
CA ARG A 37 11.46 -20.60 9.90
C ARG A 37 12.60 -20.91 8.91
N ARG A 38 12.41 -20.67 7.61
CA ARG A 38 13.42 -20.84 6.56
C ARG A 38 14.24 -19.57 6.30
N GLY A 39 13.97 -18.50 7.07
CA GLY A 39 14.62 -17.20 6.90
C GLY A 39 14.06 -16.37 5.75
N GLN A 40 12.98 -16.80 5.09
CA GLN A 40 12.34 -16.01 4.04
C GLN A 40 11.71 -14.74 4.64
N ARG A 41 12.13 -13.57 4.13
CA ARG A 41 11.67 -12.28 4.63
C ARG A 41 10.27 -11.94 4.12
N VAL A 42 9.48 -11.36 5.03
CA VAL A 42 8.12 -10.87 4.74
C VAL A 42 7.93 -9.46 5.28
N ALA A 43 7.05 -8.70 4.63
CA ALA A 43 6.42 -7.51 5.20
C ALA A 43 5.07 -7.96 5.81
N LEU A 44 4.92 -7.89 7.12
CA LEU A 44 3.78 -8.39 7.85
C LEU A 44 3.01 -7.22 8.48
N LYS A 45 1.76 -7.05 8.08
CA LYS A 45 0.85 -6.01 8.59
C LYS A 45 -0.08 -6.61 9.63
N VAL A 46 -0.05 -6.05 10.84
CA VAL A 46 -0.96 -6.40 11.94
C VAL A 46 -1.98 -5.29 12.10
N ILE A 47 -3.25 -5.64 12.07
CA ILE A 47 -4.36 -4.71 12.16
C ILE A 47 -4.49 -4.16 13.58
N ARG A 48 -4.94 -2.92 13.70
CA ARG A 48 -5.19 -2.27 15.00
C ARG A 48 -6.34 -2.95 15.74
N PRO A 49 -6.32 -2.98 17.09
CA PRO A 49 -7.38 -3.60 17.88
C PRO A 49 -8.77 -3.03 17.60
N ASP A 50 -8.89 -1.71 17.51
CA ASP A 50 -10.17 -1.02 17.27
C ASP A 50 -10.82 -1.41 15.93
N LEU A 51 -10.03 -1.62 14.88
CA LEU A 51 -10.52 -2.14 13.59
C LEU A 51 -10.75 -3.65 13.63
N ALA A 52 -10.00 -4.38 14.46
CA ALA A 52 -10.18 -5.82 14.61
C ALA A 52 -11.48 -6.20 15.32
N GLU A 53 -12.06 -5.30 16.12
CA GLU A 53 -13.35 -5.47 16.79
C GLU A 53 -14.55 -5.17 15.86
N ASP A 54 -14.33 -4.43 14.75
CA ASP A 54 -15.38 -4.10 13.78
C ASP A 54 -15.65 -5.28 12.84
N GLN A 55 -16.83 -5.89 12.98
CA GLN A 55 -17.24 -7.05 12.19
C GLN A 55 -17.40 -6.72 10.70
N GLU A 56 -17.83 -5.51 10.37
CA GLU A 56 -17.96 -5.10 8.97
C GLU A 56 -16.59 -4.91 8.34
N PHE A 57 -15.63 -4.33 9.07
CA PHE A 57 -14.23 -4.26 8.66
C PHE A 57 -13.65 -5.66 8.43
N ARG A 58 -13.81 -6.60 9.37
CA ARG A 58 -13.30 -7.98 9.24
C ARG A 58 -13.83 -8.66 7.99
N SER A 59 -15.13 -8.56 7.75
CA SER A 59 -15.78 -9.18 6.57
C SER A 59 -15.25 -8.62 5.25
N ARG A 60 -15.05 -7.30 5.16
CA ARG A 60 -14.47 -6.65 3.97
C ARG A 60 -13.00 -7.01 3.81
N PHE A 61 -12.23 -6.94 4.89
CA PHE A 61 -10.81 -7.30 4.93
C PHE A 61 -10.59 -8.74 4.46
N ALA A 62 -11.41 -9.69 4.92
CA ALA A 62 -11.34 -11.08 4.50
C ALA A 62 -11.56 -11.24 2.98
N ARG A 63 -12.55 -10.55 2.40
CA ARG A 63 -12.81 -10.58 0.95
C ARG A 63 -11.63 -10.02 0.15
N GLU A 64 -11.05 -8.90 0.59
CA GLU A 64 -9.91 -8.26 -0.09
C GLU A 64 -8.65 -9.10 0.00
N VAL A 65 -8.33 -9.68 1.16
CA VAL A 65 -7.20 -10.61 1.30
C VAL A 65 -7.40 -11.84 0.42
N SER A 66 -8.62 -12.38 0.35
CA SER A 66 -8.95 -13.52 -0.52
C SER A 66 -8.75 -13.16 -2.00
N ALA A 67 -9.14 -11.96 -2.42
CA ALA A 67 -8.91 -11.49 -3.78
C ALA A 67 -7.42 -11.28 -4.05
N ALA A 68 -6.67 -10.68 -3.13
CA ALA A 68 -5.22 -10.47 -3.26
C ALA A 68 -4.42 -11.78 -3.43
N ARG A 69 -4.93 -12.91 -2.92
CA ARG A 69 -4.32 -14.24 -3.16
C ARG A 69 -4.30 -14.64 -4.63
N ARG A 70 -5.21 -14.10 -5.45
CA ARG A 70 -5.31 -14.41 -6.89
C ARG A 70 -4.40 -13.57 -7.76
N ILE A 71 -3.85 -12.46 -7.23
CA ILE A 71 -2.97 -11.59 -8.00
C ILE A 71 -1.71 -12.37 -8.43
N ARG A 72 -1.48 -12.42 -9.74
CA ARG A 72 -0.31 -13.04 -10.35
C ARG A 72 0.38 -12.01 -11.22
N GLY A 73 1.43 -11.38 -10.72
CA GLY A 73 2.15 -10.36 -11.46
C GLY A 73 3.56 -10.15 -10.93
N GLY A 74 4.52 -9.92 -11.82
CA GLY A 74 5.91 -9.63 -11.47
C GLY A 74 6.10 -8.29 -10.80
N CYS A 75 5.16 -7.35 -10.99
CA CYS A 75 5.24 -5.98 -10.47
C CYS A 75 4.47 -5.76 -9.16
N THR A 76 4.06 -6.84 -8.47
CA THR A 76 3.34 -6.78 -7.20
C THR A 76 4.06 -7.55 -6.10
N ALA A 77 3.90 -7.11 -4.83
CA ALA A 77 4.35 -7.88 -3.68
C ALA A 77 3.34 -9.00 -3.38
N ARG A 78 3.72 -10.24 -3.68
CA ARG A 78 2.84 -11.41 -3.53
C ARG A 78 2.44 -11.64 -2.08
N LEU A 79 1.16 -11.94 -1.83
CA LEU A 79 0.67 -12.40 -0.54
C LEU A 79 1.27 -13.78 -0.22
N VAL A 80 1.84 -13.91 0.97
CA VAL A 80 2.50 -15.15 1.46
C VAL A 80 1.59 -15.91 2.41
N ALA A 81 1.01 -15.22 3.39
CA ALA A 81 0.14 -15.78 4.41
C ALA A 81 -0.81 -14.73 4.97
N ALA A 82 -1.89 -15.17 5.58
CA ALA A 82 -2.79 -14.32 6.34
C ALA A 82 -3.53 -15.16 7.38
N ASP A 83 -3.86 -14.56 8.51
CA ASP A 83 -4.78 -15.09 9.50
C ASP A 83 -5.82 -14.00 9.81
N LEU A 84 -7.04 -14.26 9.38
CA LEU A 84 -8.16 -13.33 9.46
C LEU A 84 -9.01 -13.56 10.71
N GLU A 85 -8.85 -14.74 11.33
CA GLU A 85 -9.59 -15.16 12.53
C GLU A 85 -8.83 -14.84 13.82
N ALA A 86 -7.55 -14.47 13.73
CA ALA A 86 -6.79 -14.04 14.90
C ALA A 86 -7.48 -12.85 15.60
N ASP A 87 -7.28 -12.70 16.92
CA ASP A 87 -7.75 -11.56 17.71
C ASP A 87 -7.35 -10.23 17.05
N ARG A 88 -6.13 -10.19 16.54
CA ARG A 88 -5.62 -9.12 15.68
C ARG A 88 -5.31 -9.70 14.30
N PRO A 89 -6.22 -9.54 13.33
CA PRO A 89 -6.00 -10.02 11.97
C PRO A 89 -4.70 -9.49 11.39
N TRP A 90 -4.04 -10.31 10.58
CA TRP A 90 -2.78 -9.95 9.95
C TRP A 90 -2.64 -10.59 8.58
N PHE A 91 -1.81 -10.00 7.75
CA PHE A 91 -1.33 -10.61 6.51
C PHE A 91 0.15 -10.33 6.29
N ALA A 92 0.79 -11.21 5.57
CA ALA A 92 2.19 -11.12 5.19
C ALA A 92 2.34 -11.16 3.68
N THR A 93 3.09 -10.22 3.13
CA THR A 93 3.51 -10.21 1.72
C THR A 93 5.00 -10.48 1.63
N GLN A 94 5.44 -10.84 0.44
CA GLN A 94 6.87 -10.93 0.14
C GLN A 94 7.54 -9.58 0.47
N TYR A 95 8.63 -9.61 1.25
CA TYR A 95 9.41 -8.41 1.48
C TYR A 95 10.13 -7.96 0.21
N VAL A 96 9.94 -6.72 -0.15
CA VAL A 96 10.58 -6.08 -1.32
C VAL A 96 11.66 -5.13 -0.81
N PRO A 97 12.94 -5.39 -1.07
CA PRO A 97 14.02 -4.47 -0.71
C PRO A 97 14.08 -3.30 -1.70
N GLY A 98 14.37 -2.12 -1.20
CA GLY A 98 14.56 -0.90 -1.98
C GLY A 98 13.84 0.30 -1.37
N PRO A 99 14.19 1.52 -1.80
CA PRO A 99 13.48 2.74 -1.40
C PRO A 99 12.11 2.79 -2.05
N SER A 100 11.18 3.53 -1.45
CA SER A 100 9.96 3.90 -2.16
C SER A 100 10.27 4.92 -3.27
N LEU A 101 9.38 5.00 -4.27
CA LEU A 101 9.45 6.05 -5.29
C LEU A 101 9.40 7.44 -4.64
N HIS A 102 8.63 7.59 -3.55
CA HIS A 102 8.59 8.81 -2.76
C HIS A 102 9.97 9.16 -2.18
N ASP A 103 10.60 8.21 -1.46
CA ASP A 103 11.93 8.44 -0.88
C ASP A 103 12.95 8.77 -1.98
N LYS A 104 12.90 8.05 -3.11
CA LYS A 104 13.83 8.25 -4.24
C LYS A 104 13.73 9.65 -4.84
N VAL A 105 12.50 10.16 -5.01
CA VAL A 105 12.26 11.52 -5.54
C VAL A 105 12.59 12.58 -4.48
N ASN A 106 12.24 12.33 -3.22
CA ASN A 106 12.52 13.28 -2.14
C ASN A 106 14.02 13.48 -1.90
N ASP A 107 14.80 12.40 -1.99
CA ASP A 107 16.24 12.43 -1.72
C ASP A 107 17.06 12.84 -2.94
N GLY A 108 16.61 12.55 -4.16
CA GLY A 108 17.36 12.75 -5.40
C GLY A 108 16.73 13.69 -6.41
N GLY A 109 15.56 14.26 -6.11
CA GLY A 109 14.81 15.10 -7.04
C GLY A 109 14.07 14.31 -8.14
N PRO A 110 13.50 15.02 -9.13
CA PRO A 110 12.77 14.43 -10.23
C PRO A 110 13.56 13.38 -10.99
N LEU A 111 12.86 12.34 -11.45
CA LEU A 111 13.49 11.28 -12.24
C LEU A 111 13.53 11.64 -13.74
N PRO A 112 14.53 11.14 -14.50
CA PRO A 112 14.59 11.29 -15.94
C PRO A 112 13.33 10.71 -16.62
N PRO A 113 12.81 11.34 -17.70
CA PRO A 113 11.60 10.89 -18.38
C PRO A 113 11.65 9.42 -18.85
N SER A 114 12.80 8.93 -19.31
CA SER A 114 12.98 7.54 -19.71
C SER A 114 12.82 6.57 -18.54
N GLN A 115 13.31 6.93 -17.35
CA GLN A 115 13.14 6.13 -16.15
C GLN A 115 11.67 6.13 -15.69
N VAL A 116 11.01 7.29 -15.74
CA VAL A 116 9.59 7.40 -15.41
C VAL A 116 8.74 6.56 -16.36
N ALA A 117 9.02 6.59 -17.66
CA ALA A 117 8.34 5.77 -18.66
C ALA A 117 8.48 4.28 -18.36
N SER A 118 9.72 3.82 -18.05
CA SER A 118 9.98 2.41 -17.70
C SER A 118 9.24 1.98 -16.42
N ILE A 119 9.24 2.84 -15.40
CA ILE A 119 8.49 2.59 -14.16
C ILE A 119 6.99 2.53 -14.48
N GLY A 120 6.47 3.49 -15.26
CA GLY A 120 5.07 3.56 -15.64
C GLY A 120 4.58 2.33 -16.38
N ALA A 121 5.34 1.84 -17.36
CA ALA A 121 5.03 0.62 -18.10
C ALA A 121 4.91 -0.61 -17.17
N ALA A 122 5.90 -0.81 -16.30
CA ALA A 122 5.89 -1.92 -15.37
C ALA A 122 4.75 -1.83 -14.33
N LEU A 123 4.42 -0.62 -13.85
CA LEU A 123 3.29 -0.42 -12.94
C LEU A 123 1.95 -0.66 -13.64
N ALA A 124 1.80 -0.25 -14.91
CA ALA A 124 0.60 -0.52 -15.70
C ALA A 124 0.36 -2.03 -15.86
N GLU A 125 1.41 -2.81 -16.20
CA GLU A 125 1.33 -4.27 -16.22
C GLU A 125 0.93 -4.86 -14.83
N GLY A 126 1.50 -4.30 -13.76
CA GLY A 126 1.13 -4.69 -12.39
C GLY A 126 -0.33 -4.43 -12.08
N LEU A 127 -0.88 -3.29 -12.50
CA LEU A 127 -2.30 -2.94 -12.32
C LEU A 127 -3.22 -3.84 -13.14
N VAL A 128 -2.83 -4.24 -14.37
CA VAL A 128 -3.60 -5.22 -15.15
C VAL A 128 -3.80 -6.50 -14.32
N ALA A 129 -2.72 -7.06 -13.76
CA ALA A 129 -2.80 -8.27 -12.95
C ALA A 129 -3.65 -8.10 -11.67
N VAL A 130 -3.66 -6.90 -11.08
CA VAL A 130 -4.50 -6.56 -9.93
C VAL A 130 -5.98 -6.52 -10.33
N HIS A 131 -6.29 -5.85 -11.44
CA HIS A 131 -7.66 -5.69 -11.93
C HIS A 131 -8.25 -7.01 -12.43
N GLU A 132 -7.46 -7.86 -13.10
CA GLU A 132 -7.88 -9.21 -13.51
C GLU A 132 -8.22 -10.12 -12.32
N ALA A 133 -7.59 -9.89 -11.15
CA ALA A 133 -7.94 -10.58 -9.93
C ALA A 133 -9.23 -10.05 -9.27
N GLY A 134 -9.87 -9.02 -9.87
CA GLY A 134 -11.07 -8.36 -9.32
C GLY A 134 -10.75 -7.40 -8.17
N VAL A 135 -9.52 -6.91 -8.08
CA VAL A 135 -9.07 -5.96 -7.05
C VAL A 135 -8.87 -4.60 -7.67
N VAL A 136 -9.26 -3.55 -6.97
CA VAL A 136 -8.86 -2.15 -7.24
C VAL A 136 -7.92 -1.72 -6.11
N HIS A 137 -6.77 -1.11 -6.45
CA HIS A 137 -5.75 -0.76 -5.45
C HIS A 137 -6.19 0.39 -4.53
N ARG A 138 -6.87 1.40 -5.06
CA ARG A 138 -7.50 2.55 -4.38
C ARG A 138 -6.55 3.53 -3.66
N ASP A 139 -5.31 3.15 -3.39
CA ASP A 139 -4.30 3.99 -2.70
C ASP A 139 -2.94 3.92 -3.39
N LEU A 140 -2.95 3.90 -4.74
CA LEU A 140 -1.70 3.95 -5.51
C LEU A 140 -1.07 5.33 -5.37
N LYS A 141 0.16 5.35 -4.88
CA LYS A 141 0.93 6.58 -4.63
C LYS A 141 2.42 6.27 -4.55
N PRO A 142 3.31 7.27 -4.65
CA PRO A 142 4.75 7.05 -4.64
C PRO A 142 5.29 6.27 -3.44
N SER A 143 4.69 6.39 -2.27
CA SER A 143 5.11 5.64 -1.07
C SER A 143 4.71 4.16 -1.11
N ASN A 144 3.73 3.78 -1.94
CA ASN A 144 3.28 2.40 -2.13
C ASN A 144 3.92 1.72 -3.35
N ILE A 145 4.99 2.31 -3.90
CA ILE A 145 5.80 1.76 -4.99
C ILE A 145 7.23 1.62 -4.49
N LEU A 146 7.74 0.39 -4.42
CA LEU A 146 9.12 0.13 -4.05
C LEU A 146 9.97 -0.08 -5.30
N LEU A 147 11.11 0.59 -5.36
CA LEU A 147 12.08 0.48 -6.45
C LEU A 147 13.09 -0.62 -6.08
N SER A 148 12.76 -1.86 -6.41
CA SER A 148 13.62 -3.01 -6.14
C SER A 148 14.65 -3.20 -7.26
N PRO A 149 15.76 -3.96 -7.01
CA PRO A 149 16.71 -4.33 -8.06
C PRO A 149 16.09 -5.13 -9.22
N LYS A 150 14.90 -5.71 -9.00
CA LYS A 150 14.14 -6.47 -10.02
C LYS A 150 13.01 -5.64 -10.65
N GLY A 151 13.08 -4.31 -10.55
CA GLY A 151 12.08 -3.39 -11.06
C GLY A 151 11.07 -2.93 -9.98
N PRO A 152 10.16 -2.00 -10.34
CA PRO A 152 9.19 -1.46 -9.41
C PRO A 152 8.20 -2.52 -8.92
N ARG A 153 7.73 -2.36 -7.69
CA ARG A 153 6.75 -3.26 -7.05
C ARG A 153 5.67 -2.45 -6.36
N ILE A 154 4.43 -2.73 -6.72
CA ILE A 154 3.26 -2.21 -6.03
C ILE A 154 3.11 -2.97 -4.71
N ILE A 155 2.95 -2.23 -3.62
CA ILE A 155 2.70 -2.77 -2.28
C ILE A 155 1.40 -2.20 -1.70
N ASP A 156 0.95 -2.78 -0.60
CA ASP A 156 -0.24 -2.30 0.15
C ASP A 156 -1.49 -2.17 -0.73
N PHE A 157 -1.83 -3.25 -1.49
CA PHE A 157 -3.11 -3.32 -2.21
C PHE A 157 -4.24 -2.94 -1.27
N GLY A 158 -5.26 -2.32 -1.81
CA GLY A 158 -6.43 -1.71 -1.15
C GLY A 158 -7.15 -2.48 -0.04
N ILE A 159 -6.52 -3.53 0.51
CA ILE A 159 -6.89 -4.26 1.74
C ILE A 159 -7.15 -3.28 2.90
N ALA A 160 -6.76 -2.04 2.69
CA ALA A 160 -6.83 -0.93 3.58
C ALA A 160 -8.16 -0.16 3.54
N TRP A 161 -8.92 -0.23 2.47
CA TRP A 161 -10.17 0.50 2.27
C TRP A 161 -11.40 -0.30 2.73
N ALA A 162 -11.19 -1.31 3.56
CA ALA A 162 -12.28 -2.05 4.20
C ALA A 162 -13.10 -1.18 5.19
N THR A 163 -12.64 0.00 5.55
CA THR A 163 -13.49 0.99 6.22
C THR A 163 -14.45 1.57 5.21
N GLY A 164 -15.74 1.27 5.33
CA GLY A 164 -16.82 1.93 4.59
C GLY A 164 -16.77 3.41 4.88
N ALA A 165 -16.05 4.11 4.04
CA ALA A 165 -15.89 5.53 4.22
C ALA A 165 -16.99 6.23 3.45
N SER A 166 -18.02 6.48 4.17
CA SER A 166 -18.42 7.86 4.44
C SER A 166 -17.38 8.56 5.32
N THR A 167 -16.13 8.62 4.91
CA THR A 167 -15.05 9.26 5.68
C THR A 167 -14.87 10.74 5.32
N LEU A 168 -15.98 11.39 5.03
CA LEU A 168 -16.10 12.85 5.16
C LEU A 168 -16.65 13.25 6.54
N THR A 169 -16.77 12.32 7.50
CA THR A 169 -17.46 12.56 8.77
C THR A 169 -16.60 12.45 10.02
N HIS A 170 -15.36 12.87 9.97
CA HIS A 170 -14.77 13.57 11.12
C HIS A 170 -13.87 14.66 10.60
N VAL A 171 -14.29 15.88 10.86
CA VAL A 171 -13.65 17.16 10.60
C VAL A 171 -12.12 17.05 10.57
N GLY A 172 -11.50 17.17 9.40
CA GLY A 172 -10.09 17.52 9.25
C GLY A 172 -9.10 16.42 8.89
N THR A 173 -9.47 15.14 8.72
CA THR A 173 -8.53 14.11 8.30
C THR A 173 -8.96 13.48 6.97
N ALA A 174 -8.48 14.04 5.86
CA ALA A 174 -8.58 13.37 4.56
C ALA A 174 -7.83 12.03 4.65
N VAL A 175 -8.57 10.90 4.64
CA VAL A 175 -7.97 9.56 4.56
C VAL A 175 -7.44 9.38 3.15
N GLY A 176 -6.13 9.39 2.99
CA GLY A 176 -5.42 9.31 1.72
C GLY A 176 -4.42 10.45 1.58
N SER A 177 -3.53 10.34 0.60
CA SER A 177 -2.63 11.45 0.22
C SER A 177 -3.38 12.33 -0.80
N PRO A 178 -3.87 13.54 -0.43
CA PRO A 178 -4.84 14.30 -1.23
C PRO A 178 -4.46 14.51 -2.69
N GLY A 179 -3.15 14.49 -2.99
CA GLY A 179 -2.62 14.71 -4.32
C GLY A 179 -2.76 13.55 -5.32
N PHE A 180 -3.16 12.37 -4.87
CA PHE A 180 -3.20 11.14 -5.67
C PHE A 180 -4.61 10.54 -5.74
N LEU A 181 -5.59 11.09 -5.02
CA LEU A 181 -6.97 10.62 -5.03
C LEU A 181 -7.67 10.97 -6.33
N ALA A 182 -8.33 9.98 -6.93
CA ALA A 182 -9.17 10.21 -8.10
C ALA A 182 -10.43 11.01 -7.73
N PRO A 183 -11.02 11.77 -8.69
CA PRO A 183 -12.19 12.61 -8.42
C PRO A 183 -13.37 11.87 -7.82
N GLU A 184 -13.63 10.61 -8.24
CA GLU A 184 -14.68 9.76 -7.69
C GLU A 184 -14.44 9.40 -6.23
N GLN A 185 -13.17 9.22 -5.82
CA GLN A 185 -12.82 8.95 -4.41
C GLN A 185 -13.12 10.17 -3.53
N VAL A 186 -12.80 11.36 -4.02
CA VAL A 186 -13.08 12.62 -3.30
C VAL A 186 -14.59 12.85 -3.14
N ARG A 187 -15.38 12.43 -4.14
CA ARG A 187 -16.85 12.54 -4.12
C ARG A 187 -17.55 11.38 -3.41
N GLY A 188 -16.82 10.40 -2.92
CA GLY A 188 -17.40 9.20 -2.30
C GLY A 188 -18.16 8.30 -3.29
N ALA A 189 -17.88 8.42 -4.58
CA ALA A 189 -18.49 7.59 -5.63
C ALA A 189 -17.77 6.23 -5.76
N ALA A 190 -18.36 5.32 -6.52
CA ALA A 190 -17.83 3.98 -6.71
C ALA A 190 -16.45 4.01 -7.39
N VAL A 191 -15.48 3.31 -6.81
CA VAL A 191 -14.14 3.14 -7.37
C VAL A 191 -14.12 2.02 -8.40
N THR A 192 -13.33 2.20 -9.43
CA THR A 192 -13.17 1.26 -10.56
C THR A 192 -11.68 1.12 -10.90
N PRO A 193 -11.29 0.23 -11.82
CA PRO A 193 -9.93 0.22 -12.36
C PRO A 193 -9.43 1.58 -12.85
N ALA A 194 -10.29 2.45 -13.38
CA ALA A 194 -9.94 3.80 -13.81
C ALA A 194 -9.43 4.68 -12.66
N THR A 195 -9.88 4.44 -11.42
CA THR A 195 -9.37 5.09 -10.21
C THR A 195 -7.86 4.89 -10.05
N ASP A 196 -7.38 3.66 -10.26
CA ASP A 196 -5.95 3.34 -10.17
C ASP A 196 -5.16 3.93 -11.35
N VAL A 197 -5.77 4.01 -12.54
CA VAL A 197 -5.15 4.64 -13.72
C VAL A 197 -4.95 6.14 -13.48
N PHE A 198 -5.94 6.81 -12.88
CA PHE A 198 -5.80 8.22 -12.47
C PHE A 198 -4.64 8.37 -11.47
N ALA A 199 -4.61 7.55 -10.42
CA ALA A 199 -3.57 7.57 -9.39
C ALA A 199 -2.18 7.25 -9.96
N LEU A 200 -2.09 6.35 -10.96
CA LEU A 200 -0.85 6.08 -11.70
C LEU A 200 -0.38 7.36 -12.42
N GLY A 201 -1.25 8.02 -13.16
CA GLY A 201 -0.92 9.29 -13.85
C GLY A 201 -0.40 10.34 -12.88
N ALA A 202 -1.08 10.55 -11.74
CA ALA A 202 -0.65 11.45 -10.69
C ALA A 202 0.71 11.07 -10.09
N THR A 203 0.95 9.78 -9.92
CA THR A 203 2.22 9.23 -9.40
C THR A 203 3.38 9.47 -10.37
N LEU A 204 3.16 9.29 -11.68
CA LEU A 204 4.19 9.54 -12.69
C LEU A 204 4.46 11.04 -12.87
N ALA A 205 3.42 11.89 -12.78
CA ALA A 205 3.59 13.34 -12.74
C ALA A 205 4.45 13.78 -11.56
N TYR A 206 4.19 13.24 -10.36
CA TYR A 206 5.05 13.47 -9.18
C TYR A 206 6.49 13.03 -9.44
N ALA A 207 6.70 11.87 -10.06
CA ALA A 207 8.05 11.36 -10.33
C ALA A 207 8.86 12.26 -11.28
N THR A 208 8.19 13.00 -12.17
CA THR A 208 8.83 13.93 -13.12
C THR A 208 9.01 15.33 -12.60
N THR A 209 8.25 15.76 -11.59
CA THR A 209 8.25 17.16 -11.12
C THR A 209 8.71 17.33 -9.68
N ALA A 210 8.69 16.25 -8.89
CA ALA A 210 8.80 16.24 -7.43
C ALA A 210 7.68 17.04 -6.71
N ASP A 211 6.68 17.52 -7.44
CA ASP A 211 5.52 18.24 -6.92
C ASP A 211 4.29 17.32 -6.86
N SER A 212 3.55 17.33 -5.76
CA SER A 212 2.24 16.68 -5.73
C SER A 212 1.27 17.40 -6.67
N PRO A 213 0.52 16.67 -7.54
CA PRO A 213 -0.36 17.28 -8.54
C PRO A 213 -1.40 18.27 -7.98
N SER A 214 -1.81 18.11 -6.72
CA SER A 214 -2.70 19.06 -6.02
C SER A 214 -1.97 20.06 -5.12
N GLY A 215 -0.66 20.02 -5.04
CA GLY A 215 0.12 20.90 -4.13
C GLY A 215 0.17 22.36 -4.54
N ARG A 216 -0.15 22.70 -5.78
CA ARG A 216 -0.20 24.09 -6.26
C ARG A 216 -1.55 24.80 -6.03
N ALA A 217 -2.63 24.07 -5.84
CA ALA A 217 -3.96 24.66 -5.64
C ALA A 217 -4.19 25.22 -4.23
N VAL A 218 -3.35 24.88 -3.26
CA VAL A 218 -3.51 25.27 -1.84
C VAL A 218 -2.60 26.44 -1.44
N ARG A 219 -1.75 26.95 -2.34
CA ARG A 219 -0.85 28.07 -2.09
C ARG A 219 -1.25 29.37 -2.80
N ARG A 220 -2.55 29.68 -2.86
CA ARG A 220 -3.05 31.02 -3.21
C ARG A 220 -4.04 31.50 -2.17
#